data_5e21d1f71bc434d4569981fce1a3eef3
#
_entry.id   5e21d1f71bc434d4569981fce1a3eef3
#
_cell.length_a   1.000
_cell.length_b   1.000
_cell.length_c   1.000
_cell.angle_alpha   90.00
_cell.angle_beta   90.00
_cell.angle_gamma   90.00
#
_symmetry.space_group_name_H-M   'P 1'
#
loop_
_entity.id
_entity.type
_entity.pdbx_description
1 polymer ?
#
loop_
_entity_poly.entity_id
_entity_poly.type
_entity_poly.pdbx_seq_one_letter_code
_entity_poly.pdbx_strand_id
1 'polypeptide(L)'
;MKVLIVGGVAGGASAAARLRRLDEKAEIIMFERGEYISFANCGLPYYIGGEITEKSALTLQTPKSFNARFNVDVRILNEVTAINPNEKTVTVKNHKTGEEYAESYDKLILSMGAEPVKPNIPGISSPKVFTLRNIPDTYRIKEYIENNRPRSAAVVGAGYIGIEMAENLKNAGLDVTIIELAEKVIAPLDYDMACDVHNHIRSKGVNLILNNGVKEIKDNGTSLEILLNSGKVEADMMIMAIGVKPETGIAKAAGIEVNQRGSIIVNKNMLTSKEDIYAVGDAVEVTDFVTGQKAFIPLAGPANKQGRIAADNICGIKSEYKDTQG
;
A
#
# COMPACT_ATOMS: atom_id res chain seq x y z
N MET A 1 -3.30 25.26 16.67
CA MET A 1 -2.27 24.29 16.23
C MET A 1 -2.57 23.89 14.80
N LYS A 2 -1.54 23.88 13.95
CA LYS A 2 -1.64 23.47 12.55
C LYS A 2 -0.97 22.11 12.37
N VAL A 3 -1.74 21.12 11.90
CA VAL A 3 -1.25 19.75 11.69
C VAL A 3 -1.35 19.39 10.23
N LEU A 4 -0.23 19.00 9.64
CA LEU A 4 -0.21 18.43 8.28
C LEU A 4 -0.16 16.92 8.35
N ILE A 5 -0.87 16.27 7.43
CA ILE A 5 -0.91 14.81 7.29
C ILE A 5 -0.56 14.45 5.84
N VAL A 6 0.45 13.64 5.65
CA VAL A 6 0.89 13.16 4.33
C VAL A 6 0.37 11.74 4.12
N GLY A 7 -0.56 11.58 3.20
CA GLY A 7 -1.26 10.31 2.92
C GLY A 7 -2.63 10.21 3.60
N GLY A 8 -3.65 9.98 2.80
CA GLY A 8 -5.08 10.06 3.18
C GLY A 8 -5.80 8.72 3.38
N VAL A 9 -5.07 7.59 3.55
CA VAL A 9 -5.71 6.28 3.71
C VAL A 9 -5.80 5.90 5.21
N ALA A 10 -5.57 4.68 5.61
CA ALA A 10 -5.88 4.15 6.95
C ALA A 10 -5.30 4.98 8.10
N GLY A 11 -3.97 5.15 8.13
CA GLY A 11 -3.29 5.86 9.22
C GLY A 11 -3.61 7.35 9.27
N GLY A 12 -3.47 8.03 8.13
CA GLY A 12 -3.68 9.48 8.03
C GLY A 12 -5.14 9.87 8.27
N ALA A 13 -6.10 9.18 7.64
CA ALA A 13 -7.52 9.45 7.85
C ALA A 13 -7.95 9.20 9.30
N SER A 14 -7.42 8.15 9.94
CA SER A 14 -7.68 7.87 11.36
C SER A 14 -7.08 8.93 12.29
N ALA A 15 -5.86 9.39 11.98
CA ALA A 15 -5.21 10.46 12.71
C ALA A 15 -5.99 11.77 12.60
N ALA A 16 -6.38 12.17 11.39
CA ALA A 16 -7.17 13.38 11.15
C ALA A 16 -8.49 13.38 11.90
N ALA A 17 -9.23 12.27 11.81
CA ALA A 17 -10.50 12.12 12.53
C ALA A 17 -10.35 12.14 14.05
N ARG A 18 -9.24 11.58 14.58
CA ARG A 18 -8.94 11.59 16.01
C ARG A 18 -8.52 12.97 16.48
N LEU A 19 -7.63 13.65 15.76
CA LEU A 19 -7.20 15.02 16.04
C LEU A 19 -8.39 15.97 16.17
N ARG A 20 -9.32 15.93 15.21
CA ARG A 20 -10.50 16.79 15.23
C ARG A 20 -11.38 16.55 16.46
N ARG A 21 -11.51 15.32 16.95
CA ARG A 21 -12.26 15.00 18.18
C ARG A 21 -11.58 15.52 19.44
N LEU A 22 -10.25 15.70 19.40
CA LEU A 22 -9.45 16.15 20.54
C LEU A 22 -9.28 17.67 20.54
N ASP A 23 -9.17 18.28 19.36
CA ASP A 23 -9.00 19.73 19.18
C ASP A 23 -9.90 20.23 18.03
N GLU A 24 -11.03 20.80 18.39
CA GLU A 24 -11.99 21.35 17.42
C GLU A 24 -11.45 22.57 16.67
N LYS A 25 -10.45 23.26 17.24
CA LYS A 25 -9.86 24.50 16.69
C LYS A 25 -8.60 24.24 15.86
N ALA A 26 -8.07 23.02 15.85
CA ALA A 26 -6.88 22.70 15.07
C ALA A 26 -7.14 22.94 13.58
N GLU A 27 -6.18 23.55 12.89
CA GLU A 27 -6.09 23.56 11.44
C GLU A 27 -5.51 22.21 11.00
N ILE A 28 -6.26 21.41 10.27
CA ILE A 28 -5.82 20.08 9.84
C ILE A 28 -5.87 20.05 8.31
N ILE A 29 -4.70 19.84 7.69
CA ILE A 29 -4.56 19.71 6.25
C ILE A 29 -4.05 18.31 5.93
N MET A 30 -4.74 17.62 5.03
CA MET A 30 -4.36 16.28 4.55
C MET A 30 -3.98 16.35 3.08
N PHE A 31 -2.75 15.95 2.77
CA PHE A 31 -2.26 15.84 1.40
C PHE A 31 -2.34 14.40 0.92
N GLU A 32 -2.92 14.23 -0.24
CA GLU A 32 -2.96 12.96 -0.96
C GLU A 32 -2.52 13.19 -2.41
N ARG A 33 -1.50 12.48 -2.87
CA ARG A 33 -1.00 12.63 -4.24
C ARG A 33 -1.95 12.05 -5.29
N GLY A 34 -2.76 11.07 -4.91
CA GLY A 34 -3.79 10.48 -5.75
C GLY A 34 -5.13 11.22 -5.67
N GLU A 35 -6.13 10.65 -6.33
CA GLU A 35 -7.50 11.18 -6.36
C GLU A 35 -8.37 10.66 -5.20
N TYR A 36 -7.94 9.63 -4.50
CA TYR A 36 -8.75 8.87 -3.54
C TYR A 36 -8.13 8.86 -2.16
N ILE A 37 -8.95 9.16 -1.15
CA ILE A 37 -8.65 8.97 0.25
C ILE A 37 -9.53 7.86 0.84
N SER A 38 -9.15 7.32 1.98
CA SER A 38 -10.00 6.43 2.79
C SER A 38 -10.73 5.36 1.96
N PHE A 39 -10.00 4.62 1.16
CA PHE A 39 -10.54 3.55 0.33
C PHE A 39 -10.25 2.16 0.91
N ALA A 40 -11.04 1.17 0.48
CA ALA A 40 -10.98 -0.21 0.93
C ALA A 40 -9.87 -0.97 0.18
N ASN A 41 -8.62 -0.92 0.67
CA ASN A 41 -7.48 -1.61 0.05
C ASN A 41 -7.76 -3.10 -0.18
N CYS A 42 -8.31 -3.80 0.82
CA CYS A 42 -8.63 -5.23 0.70
C CYS A 42 -9.80 -5.51 -0.26
N GLY A 43 -10.58 -4.52 -0.65
CA GLY A 43 -11.66 -4.64 -1.63
C GLY A 43 -11.19 -4.61 -3.09
N LEU A 44 -9.97 -4.14 -3.35
CA LEU A 44 -9.47 -3.92 -4.70
C LEU A 44 -9.44 -5.20 -5.56
N PRO A 45 -8.91 -6.35 -5.09
CA PRO A 45 -8.97 -7.61 -5.83
C PRO A 45 -10.40 -8.06 -6.11
N TYR A 46 -11.30 -7.92 -5.14
CA TYR A 46 -12.70 -8.36 -5.23
C TYR A 46 -13.52 -7.53 -6.21
N TYR A 47 -13.17 -6.26 -6.42
CA TYR A 47 -13.73 -5.46 -7.49
C TYR A 47 -13.26 -5.94 -8.87
N ILE A 48 -12.00 -6.34 -9.00
CA ILE A 48 -11.45 -6.91 -10.24
C ILE A 48 -12.19 -8.21 -10.58
N GLY A 49 -12.38 -9.10 -9.60
CA GLY A 49 -13.07 -10.39 -9.73
C GLY A 49 -14.58 -10.28 -9.94
N GLY A 50 -15.19 -9.12 -9.66
CA GLY A 50 -16.64 -8.89 -9.86
C GLY A 50 -17.50 -9.19 -8.64
N GLU A 51 -16.93 -9.58 -7.50
CA GLU A 51 -17.66 -9.72 -6.22
C GLU A 51 -18.15 -8.35 -5.71
N ILE A 52 -17.30 -7.32 -5.82
CA ILE A 52 -17.71 -5.94 -5.62
C ILE A 52 -18.04 -5.37 -7.01
N THR A 53 -19.30 -5.00 -7.23
CA THR A 53 -19.78 -4.50 -8.53
C THR A 53 -19.75 -2.99 -8.64
N GLU A 54 -19.98 -2.30 -7.51
CA GLU A 54 -20.11 -0.85 -7.48
C GLU A 54 -18.79 -0.15 -7.18
N LYS A 55 -18.35 0.74 -8.08
CA LYS A 55 -17.13 1.58 -7.88
C LYS A 55 -17.16 2.35 -6.57
N SER A 56 -18.33 2.86 -6.20
CA SER A 56 -18.53 3.63 -4.96
C SER A 56 -18.26 2.84 -3.69
N ALA A 57 -18.41 1.51 -3.73
CA ALA A 57 -18.14 0.64 -2.58
C ALA A 57 -16.66 0.59 -2.19
N LEU A 58 -15.76 0.93 -3.12
CA LEU A 58 -14.32 1.02 -2.82
C LEU A 58 -13.96 2.28 -2.03
N THR A 59 -14.76 3.34 -2.09
CA THR A 59 -14.45 4.63 -1.48
C THR A 59 -15.27 4.83 -0.21
N LEU A 60 -14.65 4.68 0.96
CA LEU A 60 -15.32 4.84 2.26
C LEU A 60 -15.65 6.30 2.56
N GLN A 61 -14.78 7.21 2.16
CA GLN A 61 -14.96 8.66 2.28
C GLN A 61 -14.40 9.37 1.04
N THR A 62 -15.11 10.39 0.60
CA THR A 62 -14.60 11.34 -0.39
C THR A 62 -13.97 12.55 0.31
N PRO A 63 -13.13 13.37 -0.34
CA PRO A 63 -12.65 14.63 0.23
C PRO A 63 -13.77 15.51 0.77
N LYS A 64 -14.87 15.61 0.02
CA LYS A 64 -16.06 16.40 0.41
C LYS A 64 -16.75 15.85 1.65
N SER A 65 -17.01 14.54 1.73
CA SER A 65 -17.65 13.92 2.88
C SER A 65 -16.75 13.95 4.12
N PHE A 66 -15.44 13.79 3.93
CA PHE A 66 -14.45 13.85 5.01
C PHE A 66 -14.34 15.28 5.60
N ASN A 67 -14.27 16.29 4.72
CA ASN A 67 -14.29 17.69 5.14
C ASN A 67 -15.60 18.01 5.89
N ALA A 68 -16.75 17.67 5.34
CA ALA A 68 -18.06 17.92 5.97
C ALA A 68 -18.20 17.28 7.35
N ARG A 69 -17.61 16.09 7.55
CA ARG A 69 -17.70 15.34 8.81
C ARG A 69 -16.67 15.76 9.85
N PHE A 70 -15.45 16.08 9.41
CA PHE A 70 -14.30 16.29 10.30
C PHE A 70 -13.66 17.67 10.16
N ASN A 71 -14.18 18.55 9.30
CA ASN A 71 -13.61 19.88 9.05
C ASN A 71 -12.08 19.81 8.80
N VAL A 72 -11.64 18.89 7.93
CA VAL A 72 -10.26 18.69 7.48
C VAL A 72 -10.14 19.21 6.06
N ASP A 73 -9.14 20.05 5.79
CA ASP A 73 -8.79 20.47 4.44
C ASP A 73 -8.08 19.31 3.72
N VAL A 74 -8.80 18.63 2.84
CA VAL A 74 -8.29 17.47 2.09
C VAL A 74 -7.89 17.91 0.71
N ARG A 75 -6.58 17.90 0.44
CA ARG A 75 -5.98 18.29 -0.83
C ARG A 75 -5.51 17.06 -1.59
N ILE A 76 -6.37 16.55 -2.47
CA ILE A 76 -6.04 15.47 -3.41
C ILE A 76 -5.24 16.01 -4.60
N LEU A 77 -4.50 15.13 -5.30
CA LEU A 77 -3.56 15.49 -6.36
C LEU A 77 -2.49 16.52 -5.89
N ASN A 78 -2.20 16.51 -4.61
CA ASN A 78 -1.19 17.33 -3.98
C ASN A 78 -0.16 16.42 -3.30
N GLU A 79 1.02 16.33 -3.89
CA GLU A 79 2.11 15.50 -3.41
C GLU A 79 3.09 16.31 -2.57
N VAL A 80 3.35 15.86 -1.35
CA VAL A 80 4.46 16.38 -0.57
C VAL A 80 5.76 15.79 -1.13
N THR A 81 6.61 16.65 -1.70
CA THR A 81 7.84 16.24 -2.38
C THR A 81 9.09 16.44 -1.52
N ALA A 82 9.04 17.32 -0.52
CA ALA A 82 10.13 17.53 0.42
C ALA A 82 9.62 17.97 1.80
N ILE A 83 10.44 17.72 2.82
CA ILE A 83 10.20 18.13 4.21
C ILE A 83 11.41 18.90 4.68
N ASN A 84 11.21 20.09 5.25
CA ASN A 84 12.23 20.85 5.96
C ASN A 84 11.91 20.88 7.46
N PRO A 85 12.51 19.99 8.27
CA PRO A 85 12.22 19.92 9.70
C PRO A 85 12.65 21.18 10.48
N ASN A 86 13.70 21.87 10.04
CA ASN A 86 14.23 23.05 10.74
C ASN A 86 13.30 24.26 10.60
N GLU A 87 12.72 24.45 9.41
CA GLU A 87 11.78 25.54 9.13
C GLU A 87 10.33 25.14 9.39
N LYS A 88 10.09 23.87 9.74
CA LYS A 88 8.75 23.27 9.89
C LYS A 88 7.86 23.53 8.67
N THR A 89 8.37 23.22 7.48
CA THR A 89 7.65 23.36 6.21
C THR A 89 7.72 22.07 5.40
N VAL A 90 6.74 21.90 4.53
CA VAL A 90 6.77 20.91 3.46
C VAL A 90 6.65 21.59 2.11
N THR A 91 7.30 21.03 1.09
CA THR A 91 7.07 21.44 -0.31
C THR A 91 6.00 20.55 -0.89
N VAL A 92 5.00 21.14 -1.53
CA VAL A 92 3.85 20.46 -2.10
C VAL A 92 3.78 20.76 -3.59
N LYS A 93 3.63 19.71 -4.40
CA LYS A 93 3.37 19.80 -5.84
C LYS A 93 1.92 19.48 -6.14
N ASN A 94 1.22 20.42 -6.74
CA ASN A 94 -0.14 20.20 -7.25
C ASN A 94 -0.07 19.57 -8.65
N HIS A 95 -0.44 18.30 -8.77
CA HIS A 95 -0.41 17.58 -10.05
C HIS A 95 -1.45 18.07 -11.07
N LYS A 96 -2.48 18.79 -10.62
CA LYS A 96 -3.49 19.33 -11.52
C LYS A 96 -3.04 20.62 -12.21
N THR A 97 -2.32 21.49 -11.47
CA THR A 97 -1.87 22.79 -11.97
C THR A 97 -0.39 22.81 -12.35
N GLY A 98 0.40 21.86 -11.82
CA GLY A 98 1.86 21.86 -11.91
C GLY A 98 2.55 22.82 -10.95
N GLU A 99 1.80 23.56 -10.13
CA GLU A 99 2.32 24.52 -9.17
C GLU A 99 3.01 23.81 -7.99
N GLU A 100 4.13 24.38 -7.54
CA GLU A 100 4.79 24.01 -6.30
C GLU A 100 4.65 25.13 -5.27
N TYR A 101 4.32 24.78 -4.03
CA TYR A 101 4.20 25.71 -2.93
C TYR A 101 4.70 25.13 -1.61
N ALA A 102 5.00 26.00 -0.66
CA ALA A 102 5.37 25.60 0.70
C ALA A 102 4.17 25.70 1.64
N GLU A 103 4.05 24.74 2.58
CA GLU A 103 3.05 24.75 3.62
C GLU A 103 3.73 24.54 4.98
N SER A 104 3.44 25.41 5.96
CA SER A 104 4.03 25.33 7.30
C SER A 104 3.21 24.45 8.24
N TYR A 105 3.84 23.93 9.29
CA TYR A 105 3.19 23.11 10.30
C TYR A 105 3.70 23.35 11.72
N ASP A 106 2.85 23.10 12.70
CA ASP A 106 3.26 22.91 14.08
C ASP A 106 3.60 21.42 14.32
N LYS A 107 2.82 20.51 13.74
CA LYS A 107 3.01 19.05 13.80
C LYS A 107 2.80 18.42 12.42
N LEU A 108 3.58 17.37 12.12
CA LEU A 108 3.53 16.65 10.85
C LEU A 108 3.31 15.15 11.11
N ILE A 109 2.39 14.52 10.38
CA ILE A 109 2.17 13.07 10.39
C ILE A 109 2.51 12.52 9.02
N LEU A 110 3.44 11.57 8.96
CA LEU A 110 3.85 10.85 7.77
C LEU A 110 3.09 9.51 7.70
N SER A 111 2.20 9.37 6.72
CA SER A 111 1.36 8.18 6.50
C SER A 111 1.38 7.75 5.03
N MET A 112 2.57 7.80 4.39
CA MET A 112 2.73 7.54 2.96
C MET A 112 2.48 6.08 2.56
N GLY A 113 2.50 5.17 3.54
CA GLY A 113 2.29 3.76 3.30
C GLY A 113 3.49 3.05 2.64
N ALA A 114 3.18 2.08 1.78
CA ALA A 114 4.15 1.28 1.06
C ALA A 114 3.79 1.21 -0.43
N GLU A 115 4.75 0.92 -1.27
CA GLU A 115 4.57 0.74 -2.70
C GLU A 115 4.93 -0.68 -3.15
N PRO A 116 4.32 -1.21 -4.22
CA PRO A 116 4.66 -2.51 -4.78
C PRO A 116 6.12 -2.57 -5.22
N VAL A 117 6.79 -3.66 -4.90
CA VAL A 117 8.15 -3.92 -5.40
C VAL A 117 8.08 -4.25 -6.88
N LYS A 118 8.85 -3.51 -7.68
CA LYS A 118 9.09 -3.79 -9.10
C LYS A 118 10.55 -4.19 -9.26
N PRO A 119 10.85 -5.46 -9.60
CA PRO A 119 12.21 -5.90 -9.79
C PRO A 119 12.78 -5.31 -11.09
N ASN A 120 14.09 -5.12 -11.12
CA ASN A 120 14.75 -4.67 -12.35
C ASN A 120 15.04 -5.88 -13.27
N ILE A 121 14.00 -6.35 -13.95
CA ILE A 121 14.08 -7.43 -14.94
C ILE A 121 13.67 -6.94 -16.33
N PRO A 122 14.26 -7.47 -17.41
CA PRO A 122 13.86 -7.11 -18.77
C PRO A 122 12.37 -7.34 -18.99
N GLY A 123 11.69 -6.38 -19.64
CA GLY A 123 10.28 -6.47 -20.01
C GLY A 123 9.28 -6.11 -18.90
N ILE A 124 9.72 -5.73 -17.69
CA ILE A 124 8.83 -5.35 -16.59
C ILE A 124 7.92 -4.15 -16.90
N SER A 125 8.32 -3.31 -17.86
CA SER A 125 7.59 -2.12 -18.28
C SER A 125 6.51 -2.39 -19.35
N SER A 126 6.28 -3.65 -19.74
CA SER A 126 5.22 -3.98 -20.69
C SER A 126 3.86 -3.47 -20.17
N PRO A 127 2.98 -2.93 -21.03
CA PRO A 127 1.64 -2.46 -20.66
C PRO A 127 0.71 -3.59 -20.17
N LYS A 128 1.10 -4.85 -20.35
CA LYS A 128 0.40 -6.05 -19.87
C LYS A 128 0.85 -6.50 -18.48
N VAL A 129 1.86 -5.83 -17.89
CA VAL A 129 2.36 -6.10 -16.55
C VAL A 129 1.80 -5.07 -15.57
N PHE A 130 1.11 -5.54 -14.57
CA PHE A 130 0.40 -4.73 -13.59
C PHE A 130 0.93 -4.95 -12.18
N THR A 131 0.77 -3.93 -11.35
CA THR A 131 0.85 -4.02 -9.89
C THR A 131 -0.48 -3.52 -9.33
N LEU A 132 -0.84 -3.96 -8.13
CA LEU A 132 -2.04 -3.50 -7.45
C LEU A 132 -1.67 -2.79 -6.15
N ARG A 133 -2.07 -1.51 -6.06
CA ARG A 133 -1.87 -0.70 -4.85
C ARG A 133 -3.10 0.15 -4.49
N ASN A 134 -3.76 0.71 -5.49
CA ASN A 134 -4.78 1.75 -5.30
C ASN A 134 -5.95 1.59 -6.29
N ILE A 135 -6.93 2.47 -6.17
CA ILE A 135 -8.12 2.47 -7.03
C ILE A 135 -7.78 2.66 -8.52
N PRO A 136 -6.91 3.58 -8.95
CA PRO A 136 -6.48 3.68 -10.34
C PRO A 136 -5.87 2.39 -10.90
N ASP A 137 -5.03 1.69 -10.13
CA ASP A 137 -4.49 0.39 -10.55
C ASP A 137 -5.60 -0.63 -10.77
N THR A 138 -6.56 -0.68 -9.85
CA THR A 138 -7.72 -1.57 -9.91
C THR A 138 -8.54 -1.33 -11.18
N TYR A 139 -8.84 -0.07 -11.49
CA TYR A 139 -9.60 0.29 -12.69
C TYR A 139 -8.82 -0.06 -13.95
N ARG A 140 -7.53 0.21 -14.00
CA ARG A 140 -6.66 -0.14 -15.13
C ARG A 140 -6.64 -1.66 -15.38
N ILE A 141 -6.54 -2.47 -14.33
CA ILE A 141 -6.58 -3.94 -14.46
C ILE A 141 -7.96 -4.39 -14.93
N LYS A 142 -9.04 -3.90 -14.32
CA LYS A 142 -10.42 -4.26 -14.68
C LYS A 142 -10.72 -3.87 -16.14
N GLU A 143 -10.38 -2.66 -16.52
CA GLU A 143 -10.56 -2.15 -17.89
C GLU A 143 -9.75 -2.96 -18.91
N TYR A 144 -8.52 -3.36 -18.55
CA TYR A 144 -7.71 -4.23 -19.40
C TYR A 144 -8.40 -5.58 -19.64
N ILE A 145 -8.96 -6.19 -18.60
CA ILE A 145 -9.69 -7.46 -18.68
C ILE A 145 -10.94 -7.31 -19.58
N GLU A 146 -11.71 -6.25 -19.38
CA GLU A 146 -12.95 -6.00 -20.13
C GLU A 146 -12.70 -5.72 -21.62
N ASN A 147 -11.70 -4.90 -21.94
CA ASN A 147 -11.42 -4.46 -23.30
C ASN A 147 -10.62 -5.46 -24.11
N ASN A 148 -9.64 -6.14 -23.51
CA ASN A 148 -8.74 -7.05 -24.21
C ASN A 148 -9.16 -8.53 -24.11
N ARG A 149 -10.07 -8.87 -23.16
CA ARG A 149 -10.58 -10.22 -22.94
C ARG A 149 -9.46 -11.28 -22.87
N PRO A 150 -8.45 -11.08 -21.99
CA PRO A 150 -7.38 -12.05 -21.82
C PRO A 150 -7.95 -13.41 -21.39
N ARG A 151 -7.35 -14.49 -21.87
CA ARG A 151 -7.71 -15.85 -21.51
C ARG A 151 -6.92 -16.35 -20.33
N SER A 152 -5.70 -15.83 -20.17
CA SER A 152 -4.74 -16.29 -19.17
C SER A 152 -4.05 -15.14 -18.44
N ALA A 153 -3.70 -15.41 -17.18
CA ALA A 153 -2.94 -14.49 -16.34
C ALA A 153 -1.84 -15.21 -15.56
N ALA A 154 -0.67 -14.61 -15.49
CA ALA A 154 0.38 -14.99 -14.56
C ALA A 154 0.37 -14.07 -13.34
N VAL A 155 0.40 -14.65 -12.13
CA VAL A 155 0.57 -13.90 -10.88
C VAL A 155 1.93 -14.27 -10.30
N VAL A 156 2.81 -13.28 -10.17
CA VAL A 156 4.17 -13.49 -9.65
C VAL A 156 4.24 -13.04 -8.20
N GLY A 157 4.53 -13.99 -7.32
CA GLY A 157 4.47 -13.87 -5.87
C GLY A 157 3.19 -14.51 -5.29
N ALA A 158 3.36 -15.37 -4.30
CA ALA A 158 2.29 -16.10 -3.63
C ALA A 158 2.10 -15.66 -2.15
N GLY A 159 2.28 -14.36 -1.89
CA GLY A 159 1.81 -13.72 -0.67
C GLY A 159 0.30 -13.45 -0.71
N TYR A 160 -0.24 -12.78 0.32
CA TYR A 160 -1.68 -12.50 0.43
C TYR A 160 -2.24 -11.81 -0.83
N ILE A 161 -1.61 -10.72 -1.29
CA ILE A 161 -2.07 -9.99 -2.50
C ILE A 161 -2.07 -10.89 -3.74
N GLY A 162 -1.01 -11.70 -3.90
CA GLY A 162 -0.91 -12.59 -5.05
C GLY A 162 -1.98 -13.67 -5.07
N ILE A 163 -2.28 -14.27 -3.93
CA ILE A 163 -3.33 -15.30 -3.81
C ILE A 163 -4.71 -14.69 -4.03
N GLU A 164 -5.02 -13.55 -3.40
CA GLU A 164 -6.29 -12.84 -3.60
C GLU A 164 -6.47 -12.42 -5.07
N MET A 165 -5.41 -11.96 -5.73
CA MET A 165 -5.44 -11.65 -7.16
C MET A 165 -5.67 -12.90 -8.02
N ALA A 166 -5.01 -14.01 -7.72
CA ALA A 166 -5.19 -15.26 -8.45
C ALA A 166 -6.62 -15.77 -8.34
N GLU A 167 -7.21 -15.75 -7.14
CA GLU A 167 -8.61 -16.09 -6.89
C GLU A 167 -9.54 -15.22 -7.72
N ASN A 168 -9.37 -13.91 -7.65
CA ASN A 168 -10.26 -12.96 -8.31
C ASN A 168 -10.12 -12.96 -9.84
N LEU A 169 -8.91 -13.19 -10.37
CA LEU A 169 -8.72 -13.39 -11.81
C LEU A 169 -9.34 -14.69 -12.29
N LYS A 170 -9.29 -15.76 -11.45
CA LYS A 170 -9.99 -17.03 -11.75
C LYS A 170 -11.49 -16.83 -11.75
N ASN A 171 -12.05 -16.09 -10.79
CA ASN A 171 -13.48 -15.74 -10.75
C ASN A 171 -13.90 -14.89 -11.95
N ALA A 172 -13.00 -14.04 -12.47
CA ALA A 172 -13.21 -13.29 -13.71
C ALA A 172 -13.11 -14.16 -14.99
N GLY A 173 -12.86 -15.47 -14.85
CA GLY A 173 -12.87 -16.45 -15.94
C GLY A 173 -11.54 -16.69 -16.62
N LEU A 174 -10.42 -16.23 -16.06
CA LEU A 174 -9.10 -16.44 -16.64
C LEU A 174 -8.49 -17.77 -16.19
N ASP A 175 -7.62 -18.35 -17.03
CA ASP A 175 -6.71 -19.40 -16.63
C ASP A 175 -5.51 -18.79 -15.91
N VAL A 176 -5.32 -19.15 -14.64
CA VAL A 176 -4.35 -18.49 -13.77
C VAL A 176 -3.18 -19.40 -13.42
N THR A 177 -1.97 -18.87 -13.55
CA THR A 177 -0.72 -19.49 -13.06
C THR A 177 -0.09 -18.60 -12.01
N ILE A 178 0.11 -19.11 -10.80
CA ILE A 178 0.93 -18.48 -9.75
C ILE A 178 2.37 -18.95 -9.91
N ILE A 179 3.31 -18.01 -9.87
CA ILE A 179 4.76 -18.26 -9.92
C ILE A 179 5.37 -17.72 -8.63
N GLU A 180 5.96 -18.60 -7.82
CA GLU A 180 6.56 -18.26 -6.54
C GLU A 180 8.03 -18.72 -6.50
N LEU A 181 8.91 -17.81 -6.07
CA LEU A 181 10.34 -18.07 -5.93
C LEU A 181 10.64 -19.02 -4.77
N ALA A 182 9.86 -18.94 -3.70
CA ALA A 182 10.00 -19.79 -2.53
C ALA A 182 9.40 -21.19 -2.75
N GLU A 183 9.72 -22.10 -1.84
CA GLU A 183 9.18 -23.47 -1.82
C GLU A 183 7.72 -23.54 -1.36
N LYS A 184 7.18 -22.47 -0.81
CA LYS A 184 5.81 -22.41 -0.27
C LYS A 184 5.16 -21.05 -0.49
N VAL A 185 3.85 -21.04 -0.51
CA VAL A 185 3.02 -19.83 -0.49
C VAL A 185 2.93 -19.28 0.93
N ILE A 186 2.55 -18.00 1.08
CA ILE A 186 2.34 -17.30 2.36
C ILE A 186 3.50 -17.57 3.32
N ALA A 187 4.63 -16.92 3.09
CA ALA A 187 5.90 -17.15 3.79
C ALA A 187 5.80 -17.33 5.34
N PRO A 188 4.91 -16.64 6.08
CA PRO A 188 4.76 -16.84 7.52
C PRO A 188 4.19 -18.20 7.94
N LEU A 189 3.50 -18.92 7.06
CA LEU A 189 2.96 -20.24 7.41
C LEU A 189 4.07 -21.28 7.56
N ASP A 190 3.88 -22.25 8.45
CA ASP A 190 4.71 -23.45 8.49
C ASP A 190 4.47 -24.28 7.21
N TYR A 191 5.46 -25.10 6.83
CA TYR A 191 5.43 -25.78 5.53
C TYR A 191 4.24 -26.74 5.39
N ASP A 192 3.91 -27.49 6.44
CA ASP A 192 2.76 -28.40 6.48
C ASP A 192 1.44 -27.64 6.28
N MET A 193 1.26 -26.50 6.95
CA MET A 193 0.09 -25.65 6.76
C MET A 193 0.05 -25.04 5.35
N ALA A 194 1.20 -24.65 4.81
CA ALA A 194 1.28 -24.16 3.43
C ALA A 194 0.89 -25.25 2.40
N CYS A 195 1.15 -26.53 2.69
CA CYS A 195 0.74 -27.64 1.82
C CYS A 195 -0.78 -27.72 1.64
N ASP A 196 -1.56 -27.44 2.69
CA ASP A 196 -3.03 -27.41 2.57
C ASP A 196 -3.48 -26.29 1.64
N VAL A 197 -2.83 -25.11 1.74
CA VAL A 197 -3.09 -23.99 0.82
C VAL A 197 -2.67 -24.35 -0.61
N HIS A 198 -1.53 -25.03 -0.83
CA HIS A 198 -1.13 -25.51 -2.16
C HIS A 198 -2.18 -26.42 -2.78
N ASN A 199 -2.70 -27.38 -1.99
CA ASN A 199 -3.72 -28.31 -2.43
C ASN A 199 -5.03 -27.57 -2.76
N HIS A 200 -5.40 -26.60 -1.94
CA HIS A 200 -6.59 -25.80 -2.18
C HIS A 200 -6.46 -24.98 -3.47
N ILE A 201 -5.35 -24.28 -3.69
CA ILE A 201 -5.07 -23.50 -4.91
C ILE A 201 -5.22 -24.41 -6.14
N ARG A 202 -4.58 -25.59 -6.13
CA ARG A 202 -4.66 -26.53 -7.25
C ARG A 202 -6.07 -27.08 -7.46
N SER A 203 -6.81 -27.36 -6.37
CA SER A 203 -8.21 -27.85 -6.44
C SER A 203 -9.16 -26.83 -7.08
N LYS A 204 -8.82 -25.54 -7.02
CA LYS A 204 -9.56 -24.46 -7.70
C LYS A 204 -9.14 -24.26 -9.16
N GLY A 205 -8.30 -25.12 -9.70
CA GLY A 205 -7.85 -25.05 -11.09
C GLY A 205 -6.88 -23.90 -11.36
N VAL A 206 -6.14 -23.48 -10.34
CA VAL A 206 -5.03 -22.52 -10.48
C VAL A 206 -3.73 -23.31 -10.56
N ASN A 207 -2.94 -23.09 -11.59
CA ASN A 207 -1.61 -23.68 -11.73
C ASN A 207 -0.63 -23.03 -10.74
N LEU A 208 0.13 -23.83 -9.99
CA LEU A 208 1.05 -23.35 -8.96
C LEU A 208 2.48 -23.85 -9.24
N ILE A 209 3.36 -22.91 -9.57
CA ILE A 209 4.78 -23.15 -9.82
C ILE A 209 5.56 -22.56 -8.64
N LEU A 210 6.20 -23.43 -7.85
CA LEU A 210 7.03 -23.07 -6.70
C LEU A 210 8.52 -23.24 -7.05
N ASN A 211 9.41 -22.71 -6.19
CA ASN A 211 10.87 -22.77 -6.39
C ASN A 211 11.33 -22.19 -7.74
N ASN A 212 10.60 -21.21 -8.27
CA ASN A 212 10.88 -20.70 -9.59
C ASN A 212 10.64 -19.18 -9.66
N GLY A 213 11.62 -18.45 -10.14
CA GLY A 213 11.57 -17.01 -10.27
C GLY A 213 11.53 -16.54 -11.72
N VAL A 214 10.98 -15.35 -11.93
CA VAL A 214 10.97 -14.71 -13.25
C VAL A 214 12.31 -14.03 -13.52
N LYS A 215 12.91 -14.33 -14.68
CA LYS A 215 14.16 -13.73 -15.17
C LYS A 215 13.93 -12.63 -16.18
N GLU A 216 13.00 -12.84 -17.08
CA GLU A 216 12.74 -11.95 -18.22
C GLU A 216 11.30 -12.07 -18.66
N ILE A 217 10.74 -10.99 -19.19
CA ILE A 217 9.41 -10.93 -19.78
C ILE A 217 9.58 -10.45 -21.22
N LYS A 218 9.08 -11.21 -22.19
CA LYS A 218 9.04 -10.81 -23.59
C LYS A 218 7.59 -10.55 -24.00
N ASP A 219 7.30 -9.33 -24.42
CA ASP A 219 5.98 -8.98 -24.96
C ASP A 219 5.99 -9.26 -26.48
N ASN A 220 5.23 -10.27 -26.88
CA ASN A 220 5.13 -10.71 -28.28
C ASN A 220 3.97 -10.00 -29.02
N GLY A 221 3.40 -8.94 -28.42
CA GLY A 221 2.24 -8.22 -28.96
C GLY A 221 0.91 -8.83 -28.53
N THR A 222 0.69 -10.10 -28.70
CA THR A 222 -0.53 -10.81 -28.29
C THR A 222 -0.48 -11.35 -26.86
N SER A 223 0.67 -11.90 -26.47
CA SER A 223 0.91 -12.51 -25.14
C SER A 223 2.27 -12.12 -24.59
N LEU A 224 2.50 -12.46 -23.33
CA LEU A 224 3.77 -12.39 -22.64
C LEU A 224 4.40 -13.79 -22.61
N GLU A 225 5.66 -13.92 -23.07
CA GLU A 225 6.51 -15.07 -22.76
C GLU A 225 7.33 -14.72 -21.51
N ILE A 226 7.07 -15.42 -20.41
CA ILE A 226 7.66 -15.20 -19.09
C ILE A 226 8.74 -16.27 -18.90
N LEU A 227 10.01 -15.86 -18.99
CA LEU A 227 11.15 -16.77 -18.81
C LEU A 227 11.41 -16.91 -17.31
N LEU A 228 11.49 -18.16 -16.86
CA LEU A 228 11.72 -18.51 -15.47
C LEU A 228 13.16 -18.97 -15.24
N ASN A 229 13.52 -19.23 -13.97
CA ASN A 229 14.79 -19.90 -13.65
C ASN A 229 14.88 -21.26 -14.34
N SER A 230 13.76 -21.97 -14.44
CA SER A 230 13.63 -23.23 -15.20
C SER A 230 12.32 -23.22 -15.99
N GLY A 231 12.42 -23.27 -17.32
CA GLY A 231 11.26 -23.25 -18.20
C GLY A 231 10.69 -21.86 -18.49
N LYS A 232 9.47 -21.86 -19.00
CA LYS A 232 8.74 -20.62 -19.33
C LYS A 232 7.23 -20.79 -19.12
N VAL A 233 6.54 -19.67 -18.99
CA VAL A 233 5.08 -19.56 -18.95
C VAL A 233 4.63 -18.56 -20.01
N GLU A 234 3.52 -18.84 -20.68
CA GLU A 234 2.85 -17.88 -21.55
C GLU A 234 1.57 -17.38 -20.87
N ALA A 235 1.31 -16.08 -20.92
CA ALA A 235 0.10 -15.46 -20.38
C ALA A 235 -0.25 -14.18 -21.13
N ASP A 236 -1.55 -13.84 -21.18
CA ASP A 236 -2.01 -12.63 -21.85
C ASP A 236 -1.81 -11.38 -21.00
N MET A 237 -1.70 -11.55 -19.69
CA MET A 237 -1.38 -10.49 -18.73
C MET A 237 -0.60 -11.03 -17.52
N MET A 238 0.01 -10.11 -16.77
CA MET A 238 0.74 -10.47 -15.56
C MET A 238 0.44 -9.50 -14.41
N ILE A 239 0.28 -10.04 -13.22
CA ILE A 239 0.26 -9.28 -11.96
C ILE A 239 1.57 -9.53 -11.21
N MET A 240 2.29 -8.45 -10.91
CA MET A 240 3.51 -8.50 -10.09
C MET A 240 3.13 -8.23 -8.63
N ALA A 241 3.21 -9.26 -7.77
CA ALA A 241 2.77 -9.26 -6.37
C ALA A 241 3.85 -9.80 -5.42
N ILE A 242 5.14 -9.46 -5.69
CA ILE A 242 6.31 -9.96 -4.93
C ILE A 242 6.55 -9.24 -3.60
N GLY A 243 5.59 -8.47 -3.14
CA GLY A 243 5.65 -7.74 -1.88
C GLY A 243 5.64 -6.23 -2.06
N VAL A 244 5.74 -5.54 -0.93
CA VAL A 244 5.71 -4.08 -0.85
C VAL A 244 6.92 -3.57 -0.06
N LYS A 245 7.35 -2.34 -0.33
CA LYS A 245 8.39 -1.64 0.42
C LYS A 245 7.86 -0.31 0.96
N PRO A 246 8.33 0.14 2.14
CA PRO A 246 7.94 1.42 2.71
C PRO A 246 8.24 2.58 1.76
N GLU A 247 7.31 3.50 1.64
CA GLU A 247 7.50 4.70 0.82
C GLU A 247 7.99 5.87 1.67
N THR A 248 9.29 5.94 1.86
CA THR A 248 9.94 6.81 2.86
C THR A 248 11.03 7.71 2.29
N GLY A 249 11.09 7.85 0.97
CA GLY A 249 12.12 8.63 0.27
C GLY A 249 12.24 10.06 0.80
N ILE A 250 11.12 10.77 0.95
CA ILE A 250 11.10 12.15 1.46
C ILE A 250 11.48 12.23 2.94
N ALA A 251 11.13 11.24 3.75
CA ALA A 251 11.52 11.17 5.15
C ALA A 251 13.04 10.99 5.29
N LYS A 252 13.62 10.06 4.52
CA LYS A 252 15.06 9.83 4.48
C LYS A 252 15.81 11.07 4.00
N ALA A 253 15.34 11.75 2.96
CA ALA A 253 15.93 12.98 2.44
C ALA A 253 15.89 14.13 3.47
N ALA A 254 14.88 14.17 4.34
CA ALA A 254 14.76 15.11 5.46
C ALA A 254 15.61 14.73 6.69
N GLY A 255 16.42 13.67 6.64
CA GLY A 255 17.25 13.20 7.74
C GLY A 255 16.44 12.55 8.89
N ILE A 256 15.27 12.02 8.61
CA ILE A 256 14.49 11.16 9.53
C ILE A 256 15.09 9.76 9.48
N GLU A 257 15.31 9.16 10.64
CA GLU A 257 15.90 7.83 10.73
C GLU A 257 15.00 6.75 10.14
N VAL A 258 15.62 5.91 9.29
CA VAL A 258 14.99 4.74 8.70
C VAL A 258 15.87 3.50 8.94
N ASN A 259 15.24 2.33 9.05
CA ASN A 259 15.97 1.07 9.19
C ASN A 259 16.53 0.59 7.84
N GLN A 260 17.22 -0.56 7.84
CA GLN A 260 17.83 -1.13 6.63
C GLN A 260 16.81 -1.48 5.53
N ARG A 261 15.55 -1.77 5.88
CA ARG A 261 14.46 -2.03 4.94
C ARG A 261 13.79 -0.76 4.42
N GLY A 262 14.17 0.41 4.97
CA GLY A 262 13.61 1.70 4.62
C GLY A 262 12.40 2.12 5.46
N SER A 263 11.96 1.35 6.47
CA SER A 263 10.88 1.77 7.38
C SER A 263 11.34 2.87 8.31
N ILE A 264 10.47 3.86 8.55
CA ILE A 264 10.74 4.95 9.52
C ILE A 264 10.79 4.36 10.93
N ILE A 265 11.83 4.71 11.68
CA ILE A 265 11.97 4.34 13.08
C ILE A 265 11.15 5.33 13.91
N VAL A 266 10.24 4.79 14.73
CA VAL A 266 9.41 5.56 15.65
C VAL A 266 9.49 5.00 17.06
N ASN A 267 9.26 5.86 18.04
CA ASN A 267 9.07 5.43 19.42
C ASN A 267 7.62 4.95 19.67
N LYS A 268 7.31 4.52 20.89
CA LYS A 268 5.97 4.05 21.26
C LYS A 268 4.87 5.11 21.13
N ASN A 269 5.23 6.38 21.07
CA ASN A 269 4.30 7.49 20.85
C ASN A 269 4.12 7.83 19.36
N MET A 270 4.68 7.03 18.46
CA MET A 270 4.73 7.27 17.02
C MET A 270 5.57 8.48 16.60
N LEU A 271 6.38 9.06 17.50
CA LEU A 271 7.30 10.15 17.21
C LEU A 271 8.56 9.60 16.51
N THR A 272 9.00 10.28 15.46
CA THR A 272 10.22 9.97 14.71
C THR A 272 11.48 10.51 15.41
N SER A 273 12.63 10.38 14.77
CA SER A 273 13.90 10.99 15.22
C SER A 273 13.91 12.54 15.12
N LYS A 274 12.90 13.15 14.52
CA LYS A 274 12.74 14.60 14.43
C LYS A 274 11.58 15.06 15.30
N GLU A 275 11.82 16.12 16.07
CA GLU A 275 10.78 16.74 16.89
C GLU A 275 9.58 17.17 16.03
N ASP A 276 8.37 17.03 16.57
CA ASP A 276 7.11 17.41 15.94
C ASP A 276 6.73 16.63 14.67
N ILE A 277 7.50 15.59 14.31
CA ILE A 277 7.22 14.73 13.16
C ILE A 277 6.91 13.31 13.64
N TYR A 278 5.69 12.86 13.35
CA TYR A 278 5.17 11.54 13.66
C TYR A 278 5.09 10.70 12.37
N ALA A 279 5.15 9.38 12.51
CA ALA A 279 4.92 8.49 11.36
C ALA A 279 4.07 7.30 11.77
N VAL A 280 3.20 6.84 10.83
CA VAL A 280 2.21 5.79 11.08
C VAL A 280 1.95 4.95 9.83
N GLY A 281 1.37 3.77 10.02
CA GLY A 281 0.97 2.84 8.95
C GLY A 281 2.15 2.08 8.35
N ASP A 282 2.00 1.68 7.09
CA ASP A 282 2.96 0.79 6.42
C ASP A 282 4.33 1.44 6.14
N ALA A 283 4.51 2.71 6.49
CA ALA A 283 5.79 3.40 6.39
C ALA A 283 6.71 3.15 7.59
N VAL A 284 6.22 2.60 8.71
CA VAL A 284 6.97 2.52 9.98
C VAL A 284 7.45 1.11 10.31
N GLU A 285 8.54 1.05 11.10
CA GLU A 285 8.98 -0.16 11.79
C GLU A 285 8.08 -0.40 13.00
N VAL A 286 7.68 -1.64 13.21
CA VAL A 286 6.92 -2.07 14.39
C VAL A 286 7.68 -3.14 15.17
N THR A 287 7.22 -3.45 16.38
CA THR A 287 7.64 -4.63 17.11
C THR A 287 6.55 -5.69 16.97
N ASP A 288 6.93 -6.88 16.54
CA ASP A 288 6.04 -8.03 16.51
C ASP A 288 5.73 -8.49 17.95
N PHE A 289 4.45 -8.59 18.27
CA PHE A 289 4.00 -8.88 19.63
C PHE A 289 4.44 -10.27 20.13
N VAL A 290 4.47 -11.25 19.22
CA VAL A 290 4.76 -12.65 19.58
C VAL A 290 6.26 -12.87 19.76
N THR A 291 7.05 -12.36 18.82
CA THR A 291 8.50 -12.60 18.79
C THR A 291 9.32 -11.55 19.53
N GLY A 292 8.74 -10.39 19.80
CA GLY A 292 9.45 -9.23 20.35
C GLY A 292 10.47 -8.60 19.38
N GLN A 293 10.52 -9.06 18.13
CA GLN A 293 11.49 -8.58 17.15
C GLN A 293 10.94 -7.39 16.32
N LYS A 294 11.88 -6.62 15.76
CA LYS A 294 11.52 -5.55 14.82
C LYS A 294 11.02 -6.15 13.51
N ALA A 295 9.89 -5.65 13.03
CA ALA A 295 9.19 -6.19 11.88
C ALA A 295 8.59 -5.10 10.98
N PHE A 296 8.25 -5.51 9.78
CA PHE A 296 7.44 -4.74 8.83
C PHE A 296 6.11 -5.47 8.64
N ILE A 297 5.02 -4.93 9.19
CA ILE A 297 3.69 -5.54 9.20
C ILE A 297 2.69 -4.54 8.62
N PRO A 298 2.54 -4.50 7.28
CA PRO A 298 1.70 -3.53 6.57
C PRO A 298 0.22 -3.94 6.63
N LEU A 299 -0.47 -3.55 7.70
CA LEU A 299 -1.87 -3.86 7.96
C LEU A 299 -2.68 -2.62 8.36
N ALA A 300 -3.93 -2.54 7.91
CA ALA A 300 -4.82 -1.42 8.18
C ALA A 300 -5.19 -1.27 9.67
N GLY A 301 -5.38 -2.38 10.39
CA GLY A 301 -5.67 -2.37 11.84
C GLY A 301 -4.59 -1.66 12.66
N PRO A 302 -3.31 -2.07 12.56
CA PRO A 302 -2.18 -1.35 13.12
C PRO A 302 -2.12 0.12 12.71
N ALA A 303 -2.22 0.42 11.42
CA ALA A 303 -2.19 1.79 10.91
C ALA A 303 -3.25 2.69 11.57
N ASN A 304 -4.48 2.18 11.72
CA ASN A 304 -5.57 2.89 12.38
C ASN A 304 -5.30 3.15 13.87
N LYS A 305 -4.71 2.18 14.59
CA LYS A 305 -4.32 2.35 16.00
C LYS A 305 -3.20 3.38 16.13
N GLN A 306 -2.17 3.26 15.31
CA GLN A 306 -1.03 4.18 15.29
C GLN A 306 -1.45 5.61 14.97
N GLY A 307 -2.35 5.83 14.00
CA GLY A 307 -2.90 7.13 13.69
C GLY A 307 -3.60 7.78 14.88
N ARG A 308 -4.38 7.01 15.65
CA ARG A 308 -5.02 7.52 16.87
C ARG A 308 -4.00 7.86 17.96
N ILE A 309 -2.98 7.03 18.15
CA ILE A 309 -1.93 7.25 19.14
C ILE A 309 -1.08 8.48 18.81
N ALA A 310 -0.72 8.67 17.54
CA ALA A 310 -0.03 9.88 17.10
C ALA A 310 -0.88 11.13 17.39
N ALA A 311 -2.17 11.10 17.08
CA ALA A 311 -3.10 12.19 17.36
C ALA A 311 -3.24 12.49 18.86
N ASP A 312 -3.34 11.44 19.70
CA ASP A 312 -3.39 11.59 21.16
C ASP A 312 -2.15 12.33 21.68
N ASN A 313 -0.96 11.88 21.28
CA ASN A 313 0.30 12.49 21.71
C ASN A 313 0.48 13.93 21.19
N ILE A 314 0.06 14.21 19.98
CA ILE A 314 0.04 15.58 19.41
C ILE A 314 -0.82 16.51 20.26
N CYS A 315 -1.94 16.03 20.79
CA CYS A 315 -2.84 16.78 21.67
C CYS A 315 -2.45 16.71 23.17
N GLY A 316 -1.28 16.19 23.52
CA GLY A 316 -0.78 16.11 24.89
C GLY A 316 -1.35 14.97 25.73
N ILE A 317 -2.09 14.04 25.12
CA ILE A 317 -2.60 12.84 25.79
C ILE A 317 -1.54 11.74 25.65
N LYS A 318 -0.97 11.31 26.79
CA LYS A 318 0.01 10.21 26.79
C LYS A 318 -0.63 8.90 26.33
N SER A 319 -0.23 8.41 25.18
CA SER A 319 -0.71 7.17 24.59
C SER A 319 0.46 6.41 23.96
N GLU A 320 0.50 5.10 24.14
CA GLU A 320 1.57 4.25 23.63
C GLU A 320 1.05 3.16 22.70
N TYR A 321 1.72 3.01 21.57
CA TYR A 321 1.57 1.84 20.72
C TYR A 321 2.41 0.72 21.30
N LYS A 322 1.78 -0.35 21.72
CA LYS A 322 2.50 -1.44 22.38
C LYS A 322 3.27 -2.26 21.35
N ASP A 323 2.56 -3.05 20.56
CA ASP A 323 3.18 -3.91 19.57
C ASP A 323 2.15 -4.30 18.50
N THR A 324 2.58 -4.95 17.42
CA THR A 324 1.71 -5.41 16.33
C THR A 324 1.65 -6.94 16.34
N GLN A 325 0.45 -7.49 16.27
CA GLN A 325 0.22 -8.88 15.93
C GLN A 325 -0.29 -8.92 14.48
N GLY A 326 0.43 -9.60 13.61
CA GLY A 326 0.09 -9.82 12.21
C GLY A 326 -0.42 -11.23 11.95
#